data_2fa6ffa2a2e6e895e837b37d272775bd
#
_entry.id   2fa6ffa2a2e6e895e837b37d272775bd
#
_cell.length_a   1.000
_cell.length_b   1.000
_cell.length_c   1.000
_cell.angle_alpha   90.00
_cell.angle_beta   90.00
_cell.angle_gamma   90.00
#
_symmetry.space_group_name_H-M   'P 1'
#
loop_
_entity.id
_entity.type
_entity.pdbx_description
1 polymer ?
#
loop_
_entity_poly.entity_id
_entity_poly.type
_entity_poly.pdbx_seq_one_letter_code
_entity_poly.pdbx_strand_id
1 'polypeptide(L)'
;LDGDLQNDPTDIPAMLELLKKEDWDVVAGNRKNRKDGFVLRKIPSKIANALIRHMTGVYIKDYGCTLKVFKREIAEDLGLYGELHRFIPVLAKLQGARITQVDVKHHARIHGKSKYGINRTFKVMSDLVLMVFMRKYMQKPMHLFGTMGFISFGLGVLINIYLLVLKIMGQDIWGKPLLILGLILL
;
A
#
# COMPACT_ATOMS: atom_id res chain seq x y z
N LEU A 1 18.33 6.88 4.96
CA LEU A 1 18.55 7.16 6.38
C LEU A 1 17.99 8.54 6.70
N ASP A 2 17.13 8.64 7.73
CA ASP A 2 16.61 9.92 8.21
C ASP A 2 17.65 10.60 9.11
N GLY A 3 17.71 11.95 9.08
CA GLY A 3 18.62 12.74 9.90
C GLY A 3 18.16 13.01 11.35
N ASP A 4 17.19 12.23 11.86
CA ASP A 4 16.59 12.41 13.19
C ASP A 4 17.34 11.65 14.32
N LEU A 5 18.50 11.08 14.00
CA LEU A 5 19.37 10.32 14.90
C LEU A 5 18.72 9.08 15.55
N GLN A 6 17.60 8.61 15.02
CA GLN A 6 16.93 7.42 15.54
C GLN A 6 17.57 6.11 15.01
N ASN A 7 18.18 6.13 13.83
CA ASN A 7 18.87 4.98 13.26
C ASN A 7 20.38 5.11 13.46
N ASP A 8 21.04 4.03 13.85
CA ASP A 8 22.48 4.00 14.10
C ASP A 8 23.24 3.77 12.77
N PRO A 9 24.10 4.72 12.34
CA PRO A 9 24.91 4.55 11.14
C PRO A 9 25.89 3.38 11.20
N THR A 10 26.24 2.91 12.41
CA THR A 10 27.16 1.77 12.59
C THR A 10 26.61 0.45 12.08
N ASP A 11 25.30 0.35 11.84
CA ASP A 11 24.68 -0.83 11.24
C ASP A 11 24.86 -0.90 9.71
N ILE A 12 25.23 0.23 9.05
CA ILE A 12 25.36 0.30 7.58
C ILE A 12 26.43 -0.64 7.03
N PRO A 13 27.65 -0.75 7.58
CA PRO A 13 28.68 -1.66 7.08
C PRO A 13 28.21 -3.11 7.04
N ALA A 14 27.56 -3.58 8.12
CA ALA A 14 27.03 -4.94 8.20
C ALA A 14 25.92 -5.19 7.16
N MET A 15 25.05 -4.19 6.91
CA MET A 15 24.02 -4.28 5.88
C MET A 15 24.61 -4.32 4.48
N LEU A 16 25.68 -3.58 4.21
CA LEU A 16 26.40 -3.59 2.94
C LEU A 16 27.12 -4.91 2.70
N GLU A 17 27.73 -5.48 3.73
CA GLU A 17 28.36 -6.80 3.65
C GLU A 17 27.32 -7.88 3.33
N LEU A 18 26.18 -7.89 4.01
CA LEU A 18 25.08 -8.82 3.75
C LEU A 18 24.56 -8.68 2.31
N LEU A 19 24.40 -7.45 1.81
CA LEU A 19 23.95 -7.19 0.45
C LEU A 19 24.90 -7.77 -0.58
N LYS A 20 26.22 -7.63 -0.37
CA LYS A 20 27.26 -8.12 -1.31
C LYS A 20 27.44 -9.63 -1.24
N LYS A 21 27.53 -10.19 -0.01
CA LYS A 21 27.88 -11.60 0.23
C LYS A 21 26.80 -12.56 -0.26
N GLU A 22 25.54 -12.21 -0.07
CA GLU A 22 24.40 -13.06 -0.40
C GLU A 22 23.65 -12.59 -1.65
N ASP A 23 24.21 -11.63 -2.38
CA ASP A 23 23.67 -11.06 -3.61
C ASP A 23 22.22 -10.59 -3.48
N TRP A 24 21.89 -9.92 -2.36
CA TRP A 24 20.63 -9.24 -2.18
C TRP A 24 20.60 -7.91 -2.93
N ASP A 25 19.43 -7.51 -3.38
CA ASP A 25 19.24 -6.22 -4.06
C ASP A 25 18.82 -5.13 -3.09
N VAL A 26 18.13 -5.52 -1.99
CA VAL A 26 17.66 -4.63 -0.94
C VAL A 26 17.85 -5.30 0.43
N VAL A 27 18.46 -4.59 1.37
CA VAL A 27 18.52 -4.95 2.78
C VAL A 27 17.73 -3.93 3.59
N ALA A 28 16.64 -4.35 4.22
CA ALA A 28 15.78 -3.51 5.04
C ALA A 28 16.07 -3.69 6.53
N GLY A 29 16.18 -2.60 7.27
CA GLY A 29 16.34 -2.64 8.72
C GLY A 29 15.03 -3.04 9.41
N ASN A 30 15.13 -3.86 10.46
CA ASN A 30 14.05 -4.22 11.37
C ASN A 30 14.35 -3.71 12.78
N ARG A 31 13.52 -2.79 13.28
CA ARG A 31 13.70 -2.20 14.62
C ARG A 31 13.13 -3.12 15.69
N LYS A 32 13.93 -4.09 16.14
CA LYS A 32 13.49 -5.11 17.10
C LYS A 32 13.06 -4.52 18.45
N ASN A 33 13.82 -3.52 18.94
CA ASN A 33 13.60 -2.89 20.24
C ASN A 33 13.17 -1.43 20.10
N ARG A 34 11.98 -1.18 19.49
CA ARG A 34 11.44 0.18 19.39
C ARG A 34 11.17 0.78 20.75
N LYS A 35 11.82 1.89 21.06
CA LYS A 35 11.64 2.68 22.29
C LYS A 35 10.49 3.69 22.21
N ASP A 36 9.60 3.57 21.23
CA ASP A 36 8.43 4.42 21.08
C ASP A 36 7.30 4.03 22.06
N GLY A 37 6.44 5.00 22.44
CA GLY A 37 5.29 4.79 23.34
C GLY A 37 4.43 3.58 22.94
N PHE A 38 4.18 2.69 23.92
CA PHE A 38 3.83 1.29 23.68
C PHE A 38 2.47 1.05 23.00
N VAL A 39 1.41 1.75 23.37
CA VAL A 39 0.05 1.39 22.96
C VAL A 39 -0.41 2.15 21.71
N LEU A 40 -0.25 3.47 21.69
CA LEU A 40 -0.80 4.35 20.65
C LEU A 40 -0.08 4.27 19.30
N ARG A 41 1.13 3.70 19.23
CA ARG A 41 1.93 3.65 18.00
C ARG A 41 2.32 2.26 17.55
N LYS A 42 2.54 1.30 18.48
CA LYS A 42 2.95 -0.06 18.12
C LYS A 42 1.81 -0.87 17.52
N ILE A 43 0.59 -0.76 18.08
CA ILE A 43 -0.58 -1.53 17.60
C ILE A 43 -0.99 -1.08 16.19
N PRO A 44 -1.25 0.21 15.90
CA PRO A 44 -1.58 0.64 14.54
C PRO A 44 -0.49 0.33 13.52
N SER A 45 0.79 0.42 13.91
CA SER A 45 1.90 0.06 13.04
C SER A 45 1.95 -1.43 12.73
N LYS A 46 1.68 -2.31 13.71
CA LYS A 46 1.59 -3.76 13.48
C LYS A 46 0.44 -4.13 12.56
N ILE A 47 -0.72 -3.55 12.77
CA ILE A 47 -1.90 -3.76 11.91
C ILE A 47 -1.60 -3.28 10.49
N ALA A 48 -1.06 -2.08 10.32
CA ALA A 48 -0.67 -1.56 9.01
C ALA A 48 0.35 -2.45 8.31
N ASN A 49 1.40 -2.91 9.01
CA ASN A 49 2.40 -3.80 8.45
C ASN A 49 1.80 -5.18 8.08
N ALA A 50 0.88 -5.72 8.88
CA ALA A 50 0.18 -6.97 8.58
C ALA A 50 -0.70 -6.82 7.33
N LEU A 51 -1.43 -5.72 7.24
CA LEU A 51 -2.28 -5.41 6.09
C LEU A 51 -1.45 -5.24 4.82
N ILE A 52 -0.34 -4.48 4.87
CA ILE A 52 0.57 -4.32 3.75
C ILE A 52 1.11 -5.69 3.30
N ARG A 53 1.57 -6.54 4.23
CA ARG A 53 2.06 -7.89 3.90
C ARG A 53 1.00 -8.74 3.21
N HIS A 54 -0.21 -8.77 3.77
CA HIS A 54 -1.30 -9.56 3.22
C HIS A 54 -1.69 -9.10 1.82
N MET A 55 -1.84 -7.79 1.63
CA MET A 55 -2.27 -7.20 0.36
C MET A 55 -1.18 -7.19 -0.71
N THR A 56 0.08 -6.93 -0.33
CA THR A 56 1.20 -6.84 -1.28
C THR A 56 1.96 -8.16 -1.46
N GLY A 57 1.80 -9.13 -0.55
CA GLY A 57 2.55 -10.40 -0.54
C GLY A 57 4.06 -10.23 -0.33
N VAL A 58 4.51 -9.08 0.14
CA VAL A 58 5.90 -8.81 0.51
C VAL A 58 6.02 -8.97 2.02
N TYR A 59 6.84 -9.91 2.47
CA TYR A 59 6.92 -10.27 3.89
C TYR A 59 8.07 -9.54 4.58
N ILE A 60 7.82 -8.30 5.01
CA ILE A 60 8.74 -7.48 5.81
C ILE A 60 8.12 -7.19 7.17
N LYS A 61 8.94 -7.25 8.23
CA LYS A 61 8.47 -7.03 9.62
C LYS A 61 8.25 -5.56 9.93
N ASP A 62 9.09 -4.68 9.40
CA ASP A 62 9.04 -3.24 9.67
C ASP A 62 9.19 -2.40 8.39
N TYR A 63 8.08 -2.07 7.76
CA TYR A 63 8.05 -1.17 6.59
C TYR A 63 8.42 0.27 6.94
N GLY A 64 8.24 0.67 8.20
CA GLY A 64 8.49 2.03 8.68
C GLY A 64 9.94 2.33 9.03
N CYS A 65 10.85 1.36 8.95
CA CYS A 65 12.27 1.62 9.15
C CYS A 65 12.83 2.39 7.95
N THR A 66 13.47 3.52 8.20
CA THR A 66 14.08 4.34 7.14
C THR A 66 15.50 3.90 6.80
N LEU A 67 16.14 3.11 7.66
CA LEU A 67 17.43 2.52 7.36
C LEU A 67 17.26 1.35 6.39
N LYS A 68 17.64 1.57 5.14
CA LYS A 68 17.61 0.59 4.04
C LYS A 68 18.83 0.80 3.16
N VAL A 69 19.36 -0.30 2.64
CA VAL A 69 20.47 -0.31 1.68
C VAL A 69 19.98 -0.95 0.39
N PHE A 70 20.33 -0.35 -0.74
CA PHE A 70 19.91 -0.77 -2.07
C PHE A 70 21.10 -0.91 -3.00
N LYS A 71 21.04 -1.81 -3.97
CA LYS A 71 21.85 -1.68 -5.18
C LYS A 71 21.45 -0.41 -5.93
N ARG A 72 22.41 0.26 -6.55
CA ARG A 72 22.20 1.53 -7.25
C ARG A 72 21.11 1.44 -8.31
N GLU A 73 21.13 0.37 -9.10
CA GLU A 73 20.18 0.11 -10.17
C GLU A 73 18.73 0.12 -9.66
N ILE A 74 18.47 -0.57 -8.53
CA ILE A 74 17.14 -0.58 -7.91
C ILE A 74 16.75 0.80 -7.40
N ALA A 75 17.69 1.55 -6.82
CA ALA A 75 17.41 2.87 -6.24
C ALA A 75 17.04 3.91 -7.32
N GLU A 76 17.69 3.86 -8.49
CA GLU A 76 17.43 4.76 -9.62
C GLU A 76 16.04 4.52 -10.24
N ASP A 77 15.58 3.26 -10.26
CA ASP A 77 14.31 2.87 -10.88
C ASP A 77 13.08 2.98 -9.97
N LEU A 78 13.25 3.30 -8.68
CA LEU A 78 12.16 3.25 -7.69
C LEU A 78 11.01 4.23 -7.94
N GLY A 79 11.21 5.31 -8.72
CA GLY A 79 10.16 6.26 -9.09
C GLY A 79 9.34 6.78 -7.90
N LEU A 80 10.02 7.20 -6.82
CA LEU A 80 9.37 7.59 -5.57
C LEU A 80 8.64 8.93 -5.71
N TYR A 81 7.38 8.97 -5.29
CA TYR A 81 6.61 10.21 -5.14
C TYR A 81 5.68 10.12 -3.90
N GLY A 82 5.31 11.26 -3.35
CA GLY A 82 4.40 11.34 -2.20
C GLY A 82 4.89 10.58 -0.96
N GLU A 83 3.99 9.86 -0.30
CA GLU A 83 4.27 9.09 0.92
C GLU A 83 4.76 7.65 0.62
N LEU A 84 5.15 7.34 -0.63
CA LEU A 84 5.55 6.00 -1.05
C LEU A 84 6.83 5.47 -0.40
N HIS A 85 7.58 6.33 0.31
CA HIS A 85 8.79 5.92 1.04
C HIS A 85 8.58 4.72 1.98
N ARG A 86 7.37 4.51 2.49
CA ARG A 86 7.01 3.34 3.30
C ARG A 86 6.93 2.06 2.46
N PHE A 87 6.53 2.18 1.20
CA PHE A 87 6.31 1.06 0.29
C PHE A 87 7.53 0.75 -0.59
N ILE A 88 8.68 1.39 -0.35
CA ILE A 88 9.92 1.13 -1.08
C ILE A 88 10.22 -0.38 -1.25
N PRO A 89 10.12 -1.23 -0.21
CA PRO A 89 10.34 -2.65 -0.40
C PRO A 89 9.31 -3.31 -1.33
N VAL A 90 8.07 -2.81 -1.34
CA VAL A 90 7.04 -3.33 -2.25
C VAL A 90 7.36 -2.95 -3.68
N LEU A 91 7.73 -1.68 -3.92
CA LEU A 91 8.14 -1.19 -5.24
C LEU A 91 9.36 -1.95 -5.77
N ALA A 92 10.39 -2.11 -4.96
CA ALA A 92 11.57 -2.90 -5.33
C ALA A 92 11.19 -4.36 -5.68
N LYS A 93 10.27 -4.97 -4.93
CA LYS A 93 9.80 -6.33 -5.23
C LYS A 93 9.01 -6.40 -6.54
N LEU A 94 8.25 -5.36 -6.90
CA LEU A 94 7.56 -5.28 -8.19
C LEU A 94 8.53 -5.24 -9.38
N GLN A 95 9.72 -4.66 -9.16
CA GLN A 95 10.84 -4.67 -10.14
C GLN A 95 11.63 -5.98 -10.16
N GLY A 96 11.23 -6.98 -9.33
CA GLY A 96 11.89 -8.27 -9.26
C GLY A 96 13.02 -8.36 -8.22
N ALA A 97 13.28 -7.30 -7.44
CA ALA A 97 14.35 -7.27 -6.46
C ALA A 97 14.23 -8.37 -5.39
N ARG A 98 15.38 -8.93 -5.01
CA ARG A 98 15.52 -9.85 -3.87
C ARG A 98 15.74 -9.04 -2.61
N ILE A 99 14.87 -9.25 -1.61
CA ILE A 99 14.82 -8.41 -0.41
C ILE A 99 15.06 -9.27 0.82
N THR A 100 15.96 -8.81 1.69
CA THR A 100 16.17 -9.38 3.01
C THR A 100 16.03 -8.35 4.11
N GLN A 101 16.08 -8.80 5.37
CA GLN A 101 15.97 -7.95 6.56
C GLN A 101 17.05 -8.27 7.55
N VAL A 102 17.52 -7.25 8.26
CA VAL A 102 18.45 -7.38 9.39
C VAL A 102 17.97 -6.55 10.57
N ASP A 103 18.17 -7.06 11.78
CA ASP A 103 17.83 -6.32 12.99
C ASP A 103 18.82 -5.16 13.16
N VAL A 104 18.29 -3.95 13.33
CA VAL A 104 19.08 -2.71 13.48
C VAL A 104 18.80 -2.04 14.81
N LYS A 105 19.80 -1.28 15.30
CA LYS A 105 19.68 -0.48 16.50
C LYS A 105 18.74 0.70 16.27
N HIS A 106 17.92 1.01 17.27
CA HIS A 106 17.01 2.13 17.22
C HIS A 106 17.07 2.93 18.51
N HIS A 107 17.37 4.22 18.38
CA HIS A 107 17.48 5.15 19.49
C HIS A 107 16.16 5.94 19.66
N ALA A 108 15.93 6.40 20.89
CA ALA A 108 14.81 7.32 21.15
C ALA A 108 15.09 8.65 20.45
N ARG A 109 14.03 9.30 19.97
CA ARG A 109 14.14 10.62 19.34
C ARG A 109 14.66 11.63 20.35
N ILE A 110 15.73 12.35 20.00
CA ILE A 110 16.36 13.36 20.84
C ILE A 110 15.70 14.74 20.59
N HIS A 111 15.37 15.05 19.35
CA HIS A 111 14.84 16.34 18.95
C HIS A 111 13.47 16.24 18.25
N GLY A 112 12.63 17.25 18.44
CA GLY A 112 11.35 17.41 17.75
C GLY A 112 10.19 16.59 18.33
N LYS A 113 8.96 17.01 17.96
CA LYS A 113 7.72 16.30 18.31
C LYS A 113 7.26 15.46 17.11
N SER A 114 6.71 14.30 17.39
CA SER A 114 6.14 13.44 16.34
C SER A 114 4.90 14.08 15.72
N LYS A 115 4.93 14.32 14.42
CA LYS A 115 3.80 14.84 13.63
C LYS A 115 2.80 13.72 13.21
N TYR A 116 2.61 12.70 14.04
CA TYR A 116 1.68 11.61 13.72
C TYR A 116 0.25 12.03 14.04
N GLY A 117 -0.57 12.26 13.00
CA GLY A 117 -2.01 12.53 13.09
C GLY A 117 -2.83 11.48 12.33
N ILE A 118 -4.16 11.47 12.56
CA ILE A 118 -5.13 10.58 11.90
C ILE A 118 -5.08 10.74 10.37
N ASN A 119 -4.86 11.96 9.87
CA ASN A 119 -4.72 12.24 8.43
C ASN A 119 -3.65 11.40 7.74
N ARG A 120 -2.58 11.02 8.44
CA ARG A 120 -1.55 10.15 7.87
C ARG A 120 -2.04 8.72 7.67
N THR A 121 -2.95 8.24 8.51
CA THR A 121 -3.54 6.90 8.36
C THR A 121 -4.34 6.81 7.06
N PHE A 122 -5.14 7.85 6.74
CA PHE A 122 -5.87 7.90 5.48
C PHE A 122 -4.93 7.95 4.27
N LYS A 123 -3.85 8.73 4.33
CA LYS A 123 -2.85 8.75 3.25
C LYS A 123 -2.21 7.38 3.05
N VAL A 124 -1.78 6.72 4.12
CA VAL A 124 -1.21 5.36 4.05
C VAL A 124 -2.21 4.35 3.49
N MET A 125 -3.50 4.47 3.82
CA MET A 125 -4.55 3.61 3.26
C MET A 125 -4.72 3.86 1.76
N SER A 126 -4.76 5.12 1.32
CA SER A 126 -4.83 5.46 -0.11
C SER A 126 -3.61 4.93 -0.89
N ASP A 127 -2.41 5.09 -0.32
CA ASP A 127 -1.18 4.58 -0.93
C ASP A 127 -1.17 3.05 -0.98
N LEU A 128 -1.75 2.37 0.04
CA LEU A 128 -1.88 0.93 0.04
C LEU A 128 -2.82 0.44 -1.08
N VAL A 129 -3.95 1.10 -1.28
CA VAL A 129 -4.87 0.81 -2.40
C VAL A 129 -4.14 0.97 -3.73
N LEU A 130 -3.37 2.06 -3.88
CA LEU A 130 -2.55 2.30 -5.07
C LEU A 130 -1.53 1.18 -5.28
N MET A 131 -0.82 0.75 -4.24
CA MET A 131 0.16 -0.35 -4.32
C MET A 131 -0.47 -1.68 -4.74
N VAL A 132 -1.66 -1.98 -4.20
CA VAL A 132 -2.42 -3.18 -4.58
C VAL A 132 -2.84 -3.11 -6.05
N PHE A 133 -3.33 -1.95 -6.49
CA PHE A 133 -3.66 -1.70 -7.89
C PHE A 133 -2.44 -1.89 -8.80
N MET A 134 -1.32 -1.25 -8.48
CA MET A 134 -0.07 -1.39 -9.24
C MET A 134 0.38 -2.84 -9.32
N ARG A 135 0.37 -3.56 -8.20
CA ARG A 135 0.78 -4.96 -8.16
C ARG A 135 -0.11 -5.88 -8.98
N LYS A 136 -1.43 -5.72 -8.88
CA LYS A 136 -2.39 -6.68 -9.42
C LYS A 136 -2.92 -6.33 -10.81
N TYR A 137 -3.05 -5.04 -11.09
CA TYR A 137 -3.79 -4.56 -12.25
C TYR A 137 -2.99 -3.69 -13.21
N MET A 138 -1.74 -3.31 -12.88
CA MET A 138 -0.94 -2.42 -13.74
C MET A 138 -0.73 -3.01 -15.15
N GLN A 139 -0.53 -4.33 -15.25
CA GLN A 139 -0.39 -5.01 -16.53
C GLN A 139 -1.74 -5.43 -17.15
N LYS A 140 -2.83 -5.45 -16.37
CA LYS A 140 -4.15 -5.94 -16.79
C LYS A 140 -5.28 -5.06 -16.22
N PRO A 141 -5.31 -3.75 -16.50
CA PRO A 141 -6.31 -2.83 -15.93
C PRO A 141 -7.74 -3.21 -16.36
N MET A 142 -7.90 -3.79 -17.55
CA MET A 142 -9.19 -4.24 -18.06
C MET A 142 -9.85 -5.31 -17.20
N HIS A 143 -9.09 -6.13 -16.46
CA HIS A 143 -9.70 -7.11 -15.56
C HIS A 143 -10.45 -6.44 -14.39
N LEU A 144 -9.99 -5.29 -13.89
CA LEU A 144 -10.68 -4.55 -12.85
C LEU A 144 -11.86 -3.77 -13.43
N PHE A 145 -11.58 -2.88 -14.37
CA PHE A 145 -12.61 -1.97 -14.91
C PHE A 145 -13.64 -2.71 -15.74
N GLY A 146 -13.23 -3.70 -16.53
CA GLY A 146 -14.15 -4.53 -17.30
C GLY A 146 -15.10 -5.33 -16.40
N THR A 147 -14.57 -5.96 -15.33
CA THR A 147 -15.43 -6.69 -14.39
C THR A 147 -16.44 -5.75 -13.71
N MET A 148 -16.00 -4.58 -13.26
CA MET A 148 -16.91 -3.57 -12.68
C MET A 148 -17.94 -3.09 -13.69
N GLY A 149 -17.52 -2.82 -14.92
CA GLY A 149 -18.41 -2.42 -16.02
C GLY A 149 -19.45 -3.50 -16.35
N PHE A 150 -19.06 -4.76 -16.46
CA PHE A 150 -20.00 -5.86 -16.70
C PHE A 150 -21.01 -6.04 -15.57
N ILE A 151 -20.58 -5.93 -14.32
CA ILE A 151 -21.50 -5.99 -13.16
C ILE A 151 -22.47 -4.80 -13.20
N SER A 152 -21.95 -3.58 -13.41
CA SER A 152 -22.77 -2.37 -13.52
C SER A 152 -23.80 -2.48 -14.64
N PHE A 153 -23.35 -2.86 -15.82
CA PHE A 153 -24.21 -3.07 -16.99
C PHE A 153 -25.28 -4.13 -16.73
N GLY A 154 -24.90 -5.28 -16.16
CA GLY A 154 -25.86 -6.35 -15.82
C GLY A 154 -26.93 -5.89 -14.84
N LEU A 155 -26.54 -5.14 -13.78
CA LEU A 155 -27.50 -4.54 -12.84
C LEU A 155 -28.41 -3.51 -13.54
N GLY A 156 -27.85 -2.67 -14.39
CA GLY A 156 -28.61 -1.71 -15.18
C GLY A 156 -29.66 -2.38 -16.06
N VAL A 157 -29.28 -3.44 -16.78
CA VAL A 157 -30.21 -4.24 -17.60
C VAL A 157 -31.31 -4.85 -16.75
N LEU A 158 -30.99 -5.46 -15.61
CA LEU A 158 -32.01 -6.05 -14.72
C LEU A 158 -33.02 -5.01 -14.21
N ILE A 159 -32.53 -3.85 -13.79
CA ILE A 159 -33.37 -2.75 -13.32
C ILE A 159 -34.30 -2.29 -14.46
N ASN A 160 -33.79 -2.12 -15.68
CA ASN A 160 -34.61 -1.66 -16.81
C ASN A 160 -35.63 -2.71 -17.24
N ILE A 161 -35.29 -4.01 -17.23
CA ILE A 161 -36.24 -5.10 -17.48
C ILE A 161 -37.35 -5.08 -16.41
N TYR A 162 -37.00 -4.95 -15.14
CA TYR A 162 -37.98 -4.85 -14.05
C TYR A 162 -38.92 -3.66 -14.26
N LEU A 163 -38.40 -2.50 -14.59
CA LEU A 163 -39.23 -1.30 -14.89
C LEU A 163 -40.13 -1.49 -16.11
N LEU A 164 -39.64 -2.16 -17.14
CA LEU A 164 -40.42 -2.48 -18.34
C LEU A 164 -41.60 -3.37 -17.97
N VAL A 165 -41.40 -4.40 -17.15
CA VAL A 165 -42.50 -5.27 -16.67
C VAL A 165 -43.52 -4.47 -15.88
N LEU A 166 -43.10 -3.59 -14.98
CA LEU A 166 -44.03 -2.71 -14.24
C LEU A 166 -44.83 -1.82 -15.16
N LYS A 167 -44.23 -1.29 -16.23
CA LYS A 167 -44.91 -0.47 -17.22
C LYS A 167 -45.97 -1.26 -17.99
N ILE A 168 -45.68 -2.50 -18.38
CA ILE A 168 -46.63 -3.40 -19.04
C ILE A 168 -47.81 -3.72 -18.11
N MET A 169 -47.56 -3.84 -16.80
CA MET A 169 -48.58 -4.05 -15.77
C MET A 169 -49.43 -2.78 -15.49
N GLY A 170 -49.23 -1.70 -16.25
CA GLY A 170 -50.01 -0.45 -16.13
C GLY A 170 -49.51 0.49 -15.03
N GLN A 171 -48.36 0.22 -14.40
CA GLN A 171 -47.79 1.13 -13.40
C GLN A 171 -46.97 2.25 -14.06
N ASP A 172 -47.14 3.48 -13.55
CA ASP A 172 -46.30 4.58 -13.99
C ASP A 172 -44.88 4.45 -13.48
N ILE A 173 -43.91 4.53 -14.39
CA ILE A 173 -42.46 4.45 -14.09
C ILE A 173 -41.77 5.82 -14.14
N TRP A 174 -42.48 6.85 -14.66
CA TRP A 174 -41.93 8.19 -14.76
C TRP A 174 -41.73 8.81 -13.37
N GLY A 175 -40.58 9.47 -13.14
CA GLY A 175 -40.26 10.06 -11.86
C GLY A 175 -39.76 9.08 -10.79
N LYS A 176 -39.68 7.78 -11.07
CA LYS A 176 -39.08 6.84 -10.13
C LYS A 176 -37.54 6.96 -10.15
N PRO A 177 -36.88 7.16 -9.00
CA PRO A 177 -35.39 7.24 -8.92
C PRO A 177 -34.69 6.02 -9.53
N LEU A 178 -35.35 4.86 -9.50
CA LEU A 178 -34.83 3.61 -10.04
C LEU A 178 -34.64 3.66 -11.58
N LEU A 179 -35.44 4.47 -12.31
CA LEU A 179 -35.27 4.67 -13.75
C LEU A 179 -33.94 5.37 -14.05
N ILE A 180 -33.65 6.43 -13.29
CA ILE A 180 -32.38 7.18 -13.43
C ILE A 180 -31.20 6.28 -13.09
N LEU A 181 -31.29 5.51 -11.98
CA LEU A 181 -30.26 4.57 -11.58
C LEU A 181 -30.01 3.50 -12.65
N GLY A 182 -31.08 2.91 -13.22
CA GLY A 182 -30.96 1.92 -14.27
C GLY A 182 -30.29 2.46 -15.54
N LEU A 183 -30.53 3.72 -15.89
CA LEU A 183 -29.91 4.39 -17.05
C LEU A 183 -28.45 4.73 -16.80
N ILE A 184 -28.08 5.15 -15.56
CA ILE A 184 -26.68 5.46 -15.21
C ILE A 184 -25.81 4.21 -15.18
N LEU A 185 -26.38 3.06 -14.84
CA LEU A 185 -25.65 1.79 -14.75
C LEU A 185 -25.47 1.08 -16.10
N LEU A 186 -26.21 1.46 -17.14
CA LEU A 186 -26.00 0.99 -18.50
C LEU A 186 -24.81 1.65 -19.18
#